data_e0c190ab8727b182018c523d5b512573
#
_entry.id   e0c190ab8727b182018c523d5b512573
#
_cell.length_a   1.000
_cell.length_b   1.000
_cell.length_c   1.000
_cell.angle_alpha   90.00
_cell.angle_beta   90.00
_cell.angle_gamma   90.00
#
_symmetry.space_group_name_H-M   'P 1'
#
loop_
_entity.id
_entity.type
_entity.pdbx_description
1 polymer ?
#
loop_
_entity_poly.entity_id
_entity_poly.type
_entity_poly.pdbx_seq_one_letter_code
_entity_poly.pdbx_strand_id
1 'polypeptide(L)'
;PGTQLTMRTFHTGGVAVAADITKGLPRVEELFEARKPKGEAIISEIAGKLSVKEEPRQYIITVKSAEEEAVYEAKKPVFLKVKDGQTVEPGQQLTEGSINPNDLLRIKGLKGLQDYLLSEVIMIYKGQDVTINDKHIEVIIRQMLKKVTIESSGDTNLLPGDKVDVYDYEEENDRVLAEGGTPATAKRALLGITKAALSTDSFLSSASFQETSRVLTDAALRGKVDHLKGLKENVII
;
A
#
# COMPACT_ATOMS: atom_id res chain seq x y z
N PRO A 1 -28.18 22.96 9.58
CA PRO A 1 -27.82 21.94 8.61
C PRO A 1 -27.49 22.63 7.31
N GLY A 2 -26.20 22.71 7.00
CA GLY A 2 -25.72 23.28 5.76
C GLY A 2 -25.92 22.32 4.60
N THR A 3 -25.96 22.85 3.38
CA THR A 3 -25.91 22.03 2.18
C THR A 3 -24.52 21.41 2.10
N GLN A 4 -24.42 20.10 2.05
CA GLN A 4 -23.16 19.43 1.83
C GLN A 4 -22.83 19.53 0.33
N LEU A 5 -21.83 20.33 0.00
CA LEU A 5 -21.31 20.41 -1.36
C LEU A 5 -20.35 19.25 -1.57
N THR A 6 -20.50 18.52 -2.68
CA THR A 6 -19.55 17.49 -3.08
C THR A 6 -18.27 18.16 -3.54
N MET A 7 -17.18 17.94 -2.83
CA MET A 7 -15.84 18.36 -3.27
C MET A 7 -15.30 17.51 -4.43
N ARG A 8 -16.03 16.48 -4.85
CA ARG A 8 -15.67 15.54 -5.91
C ARG A 8 -16.56 15.75 -7.13
N THR A 9 -16.41 16.86 -7.81
CA THR A 9 -16.92 17.01 -9.18
C THR A 9 -15.82 16.58 -10.13
N PHE A 10 -15.96 15.38 -10.68
CA PHE A 10 -15.09 14.92 -11.76
C PHE A 10 -15.62 15.54 -13.06
N HIS A 11 -14.98 16.60 -13.50
CA HIS A 11 -15.23 17.13 -14.83
C HIS A 11 -14.51 16.25 -15.86
N THR A 12 -15.19 15.26 -16.39
CA THR A 12 -14.76 14.57 -17.61
C THR A 12 -15.09 15.45 -18.81
N GLY A 13 -14.28 16.46 -19.05
CA GLY A 13 -14.33 17.25 -20.27
C GLY A 13 -13.46 16.57 -21.33
N GLY A 14 -14.07 16.08 -22.39
CA GLY A 14 -13.39 15.44 -23.50
C GLY A 14 -13.79 13.99 -23.70
N VAL A 15 -13.56 13.46 -24.90
CA VAL A 15 -13.82 12.05 -25.24
C VAL A 15 -12.94 11.17 -24.37
N ALA A 16 -13.47 10.70 -23.27
CA ALA A 16 -12.77 9.81 -22.35
C ALA A 16 -12.62 8.42 -23.01
N VAL A 17 -11.43 8.11 -23.43
CA VAL A 17 -11.05 6.71 -23.71
C VAL A 17 -11.13 5.96 -22.38
N ALA A 18 -11.65 4.73 -22.36
CA ALA A 18 -11.82 3.93 -21.14
C ALA A 18 -10.54 3.82 -20.28
N ALA A 19 -9.36 4.00 -20.87
CA ALA A 19 -8.06 4.07 -20.19
C ALA A 19 -7.84 5.39 -19.42
N ASP A 20 -8.54 6.48 -19.74
CA ASP A 20 -8.35 7.78 -19.09
C ASP A 20 -9.17 7.95 -17.80
N ILE A 21 -10.24 7.17 -17.64
CA ILE A 21 -11.08 7.21 -16.42
C ILE A 21 -10.29 6.76 -15.18
N THR A 22 -9.26 5.94 -15.37
CA THR A 22 -8.38 5.45 -14.29
C THR A 22 -7.16 6.34 -14.02
N LYS A 23 -6.95 7.39 -14.83
CA LYS A 23 -5.75 8.25 -14.72
C LYS A 23 -5.92 9.51 -13.87
N GLY A 24 -7.12 9.79 -13.37
CA GLY A 24 -7.42 10.98 -12.58
C GLY A 24 -7.48 10.73 -11.07
N LEU A 25 -8.26 11.57 -10.37
CA LEU A 25 -8.51 11.45 -8.92
C LEU A 25 -8.98 10.06 -8.45
N PRO A 26 -9.77 9.25 -9.22
CA PRO A 26 -10.06 7.87 -8.84
C PRO A 26 -8.81 7.00 -8.66
N ARG A 27 -7.73 7.27 -9.39
CA ARG A 27 -6.45 6.57 -9.23
C ARG A 27 -5.78 6.96 -7.92
N VAL A 28 -5.88 8.21 -7.49
CA VAL A 28 -5.37 8.64 -6.18
C VAL A 28 -6.10 7.91 -5.05
N GLU A 29 -7.43 7.77 -5.15
CA GLU A 29 -8.21 6.98 -4.19
C GLU A 29 -7.76 5.51 -4.17
N GLU A 30 -7.58 4.90 -5.34
CA GLU A 30 -7.12 3.52 -5.48
C GLU A 30 -5.74 3.31 -4.81
N LEU A 31 -4.80 4.24 -5.02
CA LEU A 31 -3.48 4.21 -4.42
C LEU A 31 -3.54 4.35 -2.89
N PHE A 32 -4.29 5.32 -2.38
CA PHE A 32 -4.42 5.55 -0.94
C PHE A 32 -5.23 4.46 -0.22
N GLU A 33 -6.14 3.78 -0.91
CA GLU A 33 -6.81 2.61 -0.35
C GLU A 33 -6.02 1.31 -0.54
N ALA A 34 -4.84 1.38 -1.15
CA ALA A 34 -3.99 0.23 -1.45
C ALA A 34 -4.77 -0.91 -2.14
N ARG A 35 -5.70 -0.54 -3.04
CA ARG A 35 -6.52 -1.50 -3.77
C ARG A 35 -5.69 -2.17 -4.86
N LYS A 36 -6.01 -3.44 -5.13
CA LYS A 36 -5.47 -4.13 -6.29
C LYS A 36 -6.02 -3.50 -7.57
N PRO A 37 -5.17 -3.00 -8.48
CA PRO A 37 -5.63 -2.36 -9.71
C PRO A 37 -6.32 -3.36 -10.64
N LYS A 38 -7.35 -2.92 -11.36
CA LYS A 38 -8.06 -3.75 -12.34
C LYS A 38 -7.20 -4.14 -13.54
N GLY A 39 -6.30 -3.24 -13.97
CA GLY A 39 -5.30 -3.47 -15.02
C GLY A 39 -3.91 -3.58 -14.40
N GLU A 40 -3.65 -4.69 -13.69
CA GLU A 40 -2.39 -4.90 -13.00
C GLU A 40 -1.24 -5.10 -13.99
N ALA A 41 -0.16 -4.36 -13.81
CA ALA A 41 1.08 -4.55 -14.52
C ALA A 41 1.86 -5.71 -13.92
N ILE A 42 2.40 -6.56 -14.75
CA ILE A 42 3.37 -7.57 -14.33
C ILE A 42 4.70 -6.88 -14.09
N ILE A 43 5.30 -7.14 -12.93
CA ILE A 43 6.60 -6.61 -12.52
C ILE A 43 7.58 -7.76 -12.34
N SER A 44 8.86 -7.50 -12.60
CA SER A 44 9.91 -8.49 -12.38
C SER A 44 10.22 -8.65 -10.89
N GLU A 45 10.29 -9.88 -10.41
CA GLU A 45 10.70 -10.18 -9.03
C GLU A 45 12.22 -10.24 -8.88
N ILE A 46 12.91 -10.59 -9.97
CA ILE A 46 14.38 -10.78 -10.00
C ILE A 46 15.05 -9.84 -11.00
N ALA A 47 16.32 -9.56 -10.77
CA ALA A 47 17.17 -8.90 -11.78
C ALA A 47 17.67 -9.92 -12.78
N GLY A 48 17.69 -9.58 -14.07
CA GLY A 48 18.21 -10.51 -15.05
C GLY A 48 18.02 -10.07 -16.49
N LYS A 49 18.46 -10.91 -17.41
CA LYS A 49 18.23 -10.72 -18.85
C LYS A 49 16.87 -11.31 -19.22
N LEU A 50 16.10 -10.52 -19.92
CA LEU A 50 14.74 -10.84 -20.32
C LEU A 50 14.73 -11.53 -21.69
N SER A 51 13.88 -12.56 -21.82
CA SER A 51 13.53 -13.19 -23.09
C SER A 51 12.02 -13.21 -23.24
N VAL A 52 11.52 -12.79 -24.39
CA VAL A 52 10.08 -12.75 -24.69
C VAL A 52 9.75 -13.74 -25.77
N LYS A 53 8.82 -14.65 -25.47
CA LYS A 53 8.24 -15.56 -26.44
C LYS A 53 6.78 -15.18 -26.68
N GLU A 54 6.44 -14.88 -27.91
CA GLU A 54 5.07 -14.54 -28.29
C GLU A 54 4.28 -15.81 -28.67
N GLU A 55 3.13 -15.98 -28.03
CA GLU A 55 2.16 -17.00 -28.35
C GLU A 55 0.82 -16.38 -28.86
N PRO A 56 -0.05 -17.13 -29.51
CA PRO A 56 -1.28 -16.59 -30.09
C PRO A 56 -2.20 -15.88 -29.09
N ARG A 57 -2.20 -16.31 -27.80
CA ARG A 57 -3.09 -15.80 -26.75
C ARG A 57 -2.38 -15.11 -25.59
N GLN A 58 -1.05 -15.21 -25.52
CA GLN A 58 -0.26 -14.68 -24.39
C GLN A 58 1.17 -14.39 -24.80
N TYR A 59 1.87 -13.60 -23.98
CA TYR A 59 3.33 -13.47 -24.01
C TYR A 59 3.90 -14.25 -22.83
N ILE A 60 4.92 -15.04 -23.08
CA ILE A 60 5.70 -15.70 -22.04
C ILE A 60 6.98 -14.87 -21.89
N ILE A 61 7.14 -14.27 -20.73
CA ILE A 61 8.28 -13.43 -20.41
C ILE A 61 9.15 -14.18 -19.43
N THR A 62 10.35 -14.52 -19.81
CA THR A 62 11.31 -15.22 -18.97
C THR A 62 12.42 -14.27 -18.58
N VAL A 63 12.65 -14.11 -17.28
CA VAL A 63 13.77 -13.34 -16.74
C VAL A 63 14.79 -14.33 -16.16
N LYS A 64 16.02 -14.30 -16.66
CA LYS A 64 17.11 -15.16 -16.20
C LYS A 64 18.16 -14.35 -15.47
N SER A 65 18.40 -14.73 -14.22
CA SER A 65 19.54 -14.32 -13.41
C SER A 65 20.65 -15.39 -13.50
N ALA A 66 21.75 -15.19 -12.81
CA ALA A 66 22.80 -16.19 -12.67
C ALA A 66 22.37 -17.41 -11.85
N GLU A 67 21.45 -17.23 -10.91
CA GLU A 67 21.03 -18.25 -9.92
C GLU A 67 19.55 -18.66 -10.06
N GLU A 68 18.71 -17.80 -10.65
CA GLU A 68 17.26 -17.99 -10.68
C GLU A 68 16.68 -17.69 -12.05
N GLU A 69 15.57 -18.36 -12.36
CA GLU A 69 14.77 -18.11 -13.57
C GLU A 69 13.31 -17.90 -13.15
N ALA A 70 12.73 -16.76 -13.54
CA ALA A 70 11.33 -16.44 -13.31
C ALA A 70 10.57 -16.35 -14.63
N VAL A 71 9.40 -17.00 -14.70
CA VAL A 71 8.53 -17.02 -15.89
C VAL A 71 7.23 -16.32 -15.57
N TYR A 72 6.88 -15.34 -16.40
CA TYR A 72 5.64 -14.56 -16.29
C TYR A 72 4.77 -14.75 -17.51
N GLU A 73 3.48 -14.97 -17.31
CA GLU A 73 2.50 -15.10 -18.39
C GLU A 73 1.64 -13.83 -18.48
N ALA A 74 1.69 -13.16 -19.61
CA ALA A 74 0.88 -11.98 -19.90
C ALA A 74 -0.18 -12.28 -20.94
N LYS A 75 -1.46 -12.36 -20.55
CA LYS A 75 -2.58 -12.63 -21.46
C LYS A 75 -2.87 -11.44 -22.36
N LYS A 76 -3.04 -11.66 -23.65
CA LYS A 76 -3.45 -10.63 -24.63
C LYS A 76 -4.93 -10.21 -24.38
N PRO A 77 -5.29 -8.92 -24.59
CA PRO A 77 -4.46 -7.85 -25.09
C PRO A 77 -3.69 -7.09 -23.97
N VAL A 78 -2.38 -7.19 -23.95
CA VAL A 78 -1.51 -6.45 -23.07
C VAL A 78 -0.31 -5.94 -23.88
N PHE A 79 0.11 -4.69 -23.65
CA PHE A 79 1.30 -4.12 -24.28
C PHE A 79 2.51 -4.33 -23.38
N LEU A 80 3.62 -4.72 -24.00
CA LEU A 80 4.89 -4.88 -23.30
C LEU A 80 5.62 -3.54 -23.21
N LYS A 81 6.17 -3.23 -22.04
CA LYS A 81 7.04 -2.07 -21.81
C LYS A 81 8.52 -2.39 -22.05
N VAL A 82 8.84 -3.66 -22.20
CA VAL A 82 10.22 -4.17 -22.33
C VAL A 82 10.44 -4.82 -23.68
N LYS A 83 11.70 -4.83 -24.11
CA LYS A 83 12.13 -5.47 -25.37
C LYS A 83 12.86 -6.76 -25.07
N ASP A 84 12.81 -7.71 -26.00
CA ASP A 84 13.58 -8.94 -25.92
C ASP A 84 15.08 -8.66 -25.78
N GLY A 85 15.75 -9.39 -24.91
CA GLY A 85 17.19 -9.22 -24.62
C GLY A 85 17.53 -8.06 -23.67
N GLN A 86 16.56 -7.27 -23.18
CA GLN A 86 16.79 -6.19 -22.22
C GLN A 86 17.14 -6.74 -20.83
N THR A 87 18.01 -6.04 -20.10
CA THR A 87 18.24 -6.32 -18.68
C THR A 87 17.21 -5.55 -17.85
N VAL A 88 16.60 -6.23 -16.89
CA VAL A 88 15.59 -5.68 -15.99
C VAL A 88 16.03 -5.77 -14.54
N GLU A 89 15.55 -4.80 -13.74
CA GLU A 89 15.76 -4.75 -12.29
C GLU A 89 14.55 -5.28 -11.54
N PRO A 90 14.70 -5.69 -10.26
CA PRO A 90 13.57 -6.09 -9.42
C PRO A 90 12.55 -4.95 -9.29
N GLY A 91 11.26 -5.26 -9.46
CA GLY A 91 10.17 -4.28 -9.44
C GLY A 91 10.05 -3.41 -10.69
N GLN A 92 10.78 -3.71 -11.76
CA GLN A 92 10.59 -3.06 -13.06
C GLN A 92 9.34 -3.60 -13.76
N GLN A 93 8.53 -2.70 -14.33
CA GLN A 93 7.34 -3.10 -15.08
C GLN A 93 7.71 -3.81 -16.39
N LEU A 94 7.12 -4.98 -16.61
CA LEU A 94 7.26 -5.76 -17.84
C LEU A 94 6.12 -5.46 -18.82
N THR A 95 4.91 -5.16 -18.28
CA THR A 95 3.72 -4.86 -19.08
C THR A 95 3.18 -3.48 -18.76
N GLU A 96 2.36 -2.92 -19.65
CA GLU A 96 1.57 -1.74 -19.33
C GLU A 96 0.53 -2.07 -18.27
N GLY A 97 0.14 -1.06 -17.49
CA GLY A 97 -0.83 -1.17 -16.41
C GLY A 97 -0.37 -0.46 -15.14
N SER A 98 -1.13 -0.63 -14.11
CA SER A 98 -0.84 -0.05 -12.79
C SER A 98 -0.14 -1.08 -11.90
N ILE A 99 0.94 -0.67 -11.23
CA ILE A 99 1.63 -1.56 -10.29
C ILE A 99 0.76 -1.78 -9.05
N ASN A 100 0.72 -3.02 -8.58
CA ASN A 100 0.12 -3.36 -7.29
C ASN A 100 1.06 -2.92 -6.16
N PRO A 101 0.62 -2.01 -5.27
CA PRO A 101 1.47 -1.52 -4.19
C PRO A 101 1.97 -2.61 -3.23
N ASN A 102 1.18 -3.67 -3.01
CA ASN A 102 1.58 -4.78 -2.14
C ASN A 102 2.74 -5.59 -2.71
N ASP A 103 2.73 -5.85 -4.02
CA ASP A 103 3.82 -6.57 -4.68
C ASP A 103 5.09 -5.72 -4.72
N LEU A 104 4.93 -4.42 -4.92
CA LEU A 104 6.06 -3.50 -4.88
C LEU A 104 6.70 -3.42 -3.49
N LEU A 105 5.89 -3.44 -2.42
CA LEU A 105 6.39 -3.52 -1.04
C LEU A 105 7.23 -4.80 -0.82
N ARG A 106 6.76 -5.92 -1.36
CA ARG A 106 7.45 -7.22 -1.24
C ARG A 106 8.78 -7.24 -1.98
N ILE A 107 8.84 -6.63 -3.19
CA ILE A 107 9.99 -6.73 -4.08
C ILE A 107 11.01 -5.60 -3.84
N LYS A 108 10.56 -4.33 -3.79
CA LYS A 108 11.42 -3.15 -3.61
C LYS A 108 11.54 -2.67 -2.16
N GLY A 109 10.76 -3.26 -1.26
CA GLY A 109 10.72 -2.85 0.13
C GLY A 109 10.05 -1.49 0.37
N LEU A 110 10.25 -0.96 1.59
CA LEU A 110 9.57 0.22 2.09
C LEU A 110 9.84 1.46 1.23
N LYS A 111 11.12 1.75 0.97
CA LYS A 111 11.53 2.96 0.24
C LYS A 111 11.02 2.97 -1.19
N GLY A 112 11.14 1.84 -1.90
CA GLY A 112 10.65 1.73 -3.28
C GLY A 112 9.14 1.94 -3.40
N LEU A 113 8.37 1.48 -2.42
CA LEU A 113 6.93 1.73 -2.36
C LEU A 113 6.61 3.20 -2.05
N GLN A 114 7.32 3.82 -1.11
CA GLN A 114 7.12 5.23 -0.76
C GLN A 114 7.37 6.14 -1.97
N ASP A 115 8.50 5.95 -2.65
CA ASP A 115 8.87 6.72 -3.84
C ASP A 115 7.84 6.53 -4.97
N TYR A 116 7.34 5.31 -5.16
CA TYR A 116 6.31 5.01 -6.16
C TYR A 116 4.99 5.71 -5.84
N LEU A 117 4.46 5.57 -4.63
CA LEU A 117 3.19 6.19 -4.24
C LEU A 117 3.27 7.72 -4.33
N LEU A 118 4.38 8.30 -3.87
CA LEU A 118 4.61 9.74 -3.94
C LEU A 118 4.63 10.22 -5.40
N SER A 119 5.41 9.59 -6.26
CA SER A 119 5.54 9.98 -7.66
C SER A 119 4.24 9.85 -8.44
N GLU A 120 3.48 8.77 -8.26
CA GLU A 120 2.19 8.55 -8.93
C GLU A 120 1.16 9.61 -8.53
N VAL A 121 1.04 9.89 -7.22
CA VAL A 121 0.08 10.90 -6.73
C VAL A 121 0.45 12.30 -7.24
N ILE A 122 1.73 12.68 -7.15
CA ILE A 122 2.20 13.99 -7.63
C ILE A 122 1.98 14.12 -9.14
N MET A 123 2.25 13.06 -9.92
CA MET A 123 2.03 13.07 -11.37
C MET A 123 0.56 13.33 -11.72
N ILE A 124 -0.37 12.73 -10.98
CA ILE A 124 -1.81 12.95 -11.19
C ILE A 124 -2.20 14.40 -10.88
N TYR A 125 -1.75 14.94 -9.75
CA TYR A 125 -2.06 16.34 -9.39
C TYR A 125 -1.43 17.34 -10.38
N LYS A 126 -0.18 17.12 -10.79
CA LYS A 126 0.47 17.95 -11.82
C LYS A 126 -0.26 17.89 -13.17
N GLY A 127 -0.82 16.74 -13.54
CA GLY A 127 -1.64 16.59 -14.73
C GLY A 127 -2.96 17.36 -14.69
N GLN A 128 -3.35 17.87 -13.52
CA GLN A 128 -4.53 18.72 -13.30
C GLN A 128 -4.15 20.18 -12.96
N ASP A 129 -2.92 20.58 -13.25
CA ASP A 129 -2.37 21.92 -12.95
C ASP A 129 -2.41 22.29 -11.45
N VAL A 130 -2.44 21.28 -10.56
CA VAL A 130 -2.42 21.47 -9.11
C VAL A 130 -1.02 21.22 -8.58
N THR A 131 -0.42 22.23 -7.97
CA THR A 131 0.85 22.11 -7.26
C THR A 131 0.59 21.79 -5.80
N ILE A 132 1.07 20.63 -5.34
CA ILE A 132 1.00 20.19 -3.95
C ILE A 132 2.40 19.91 -3.41
N ASN A 133 2.65 20.24 -2.15
CA ASN A 133 3.92 19.92 -1.52
C ASN A 133 3.96 18.44 -1.14
N ASP A 134 5.07 17.79 -1.39
CA ASP A 134 5.32 16.35 -1.16
C ASP A 134 5.03 15.94 0.27
N LYS A 135 5.28 16.83 1.25
CA LYS A 135 5.04 16.59 2.68
C LYS A 135 3.61 16.18 3.02
N HIS A 136 2.62 16.70 2.29
CA HIS A 136 1.22 16.35 2.51
C HIS A 136 0.95 14.89 2.15
N ILE A 137 1.60 14.40 1.10
CA ILE A 137 1.45 13.01 0.63
C ILE A 137 2.30 12.08 1.48
N GLU A 138 3.52 12.47 1.83
CA GLU A 138 4.43 11.71 2.68
C GLU A 138 3.81 11.37 4.05
N VAL A 139 3.10 12.33 4.67
CA VAL A 139 2.40 12.11 5.95
C VAL A 139 1.34 11.02 5.82
N ILE A 140 0.58 11.00 4.72
CA ILE A 140 -0.43 9.97 4.46
C ILE A 140 0.23 8.62 4.26
N ILE A 141 1.26 8.54 3.42
CA ILE A 141 2.01 7.30 3.14
C ILE A 141 2.61 6.75 4.43
N ARG A 142 3.16 7.61 5.29
CA ARG A 142 3.70 7.20 6.61
C ARG A 142 2.63 6.52 7.46
N GLN A 143 1.40 7.04 7.50
CA GLN A 143 0.31 6.42 8.24
C GLN A 143 -0.14 5.09 7.63
N MET A 144 -0.12 4.96 6.31
CA MET A 144 -0.44 3.70 5.62
C MET A 144 0.57 2.58 5.95
N LEU A 145 1.81 2.94 6.29
CA LEU A 145 2.93 2.03 6.53
C LEU A 145 3.30 1.93 8.02
N LYS A 146 2.47 2.47 8.91
CA LYS A 146 2.74 2.53 10.35
C LYS A 146 2.70 1.16 11.04
N LYS A 147 1.96 0.22 10.50
CA LYS A 147 1.73 -1.10 11.12
C LYS A 147 2.62 -2.19 10.52
N VAL A 148 2.93 -3.18 11.36
CA VAL A 148 3.57 -4.43 10.98
C VAL A 148 2.64 -5.60 11.29
N THR A 149 2.74 -6.67 10.51
CA THR A 149 2.08 -7.95 10.80
C THR A 149 3.11 -8.90 11.39
N ILE A 150 2.82 -9.41 12.57
CA ILE A 150 3.69 -10.36 13.28
C ILE A 150 3.68 -11.70 12.56
N GLU A 151 4.86 -12.24 12.23
CA GLU A 151 5.03 -13.59 11.65
C GLU A 151 5.32 -14.63 12.73
N SER A 152 6.25 -14.31 13.62
CA SER A 152 6.58 -15.16 14.76
C SER A 152 6.67 -14.32 16.03
N SER A 153 6.10 -14.81 17.11
CA SER A 153 6.09 -14.12 18.40
C SER A 153 7.43 -14.13 19.13
N GLY A 154 8.30 -15.10 18.86
CA GLY A 154 9.46 -15.31 19.72
C GLY A 154 9.04 -15.43 21.19
N ASP A 155 9.77 -14.77 22.08
CA ASP A 155 9.49 -14.68 23.52
C ASP A 155 8.73 -13.39 23.90
N THR A 156 8.15 -12.69 22.91
CA THR A 156 7.36 -11.47 23.12
C THR A 156 5.90 -11.79 23.46
N ASN A 157 5.18 -10.81 23.99
CA ASN A 157 3.73 -10.91 24.24
C ASN A 157 2.87 -10.69 22.97
N LEU A 158 3.49 -10.56 21.80
CA LEU A 158 2.83 -10.33 20.54
C LEU A 158 2.28 -11.63 19.95
N LEU A 159 1.10 -11.59 19.34
CA LEU A 159 0.49 -12.76 18.73
C LEU A 159 0.77 -12.81 17.22
N PRO A 160 1.10 -13.99 16.65
CA PRO A 160 1.26 -14.17 15.22
C PRO A 160 -0.02 -13.77 14.46
N GLY A 161 0.12 -12.99 13.38
CA GLY A 161 -0.99 -12.48 12.59
C GLY A 161 -1.56 -11.13 13.06
N ASP A 162 -1.21 -10.66 14.24
CA ASP A 162 -1.65 -9.36 14.73
C ASP A 162 -0.94 -8.21 13.98
N LYS A 163 -1.66 -7.09 13.86
CA LYS A 163 -1.15 -5.84 13.29
C LYS A 163 -0.85 -4.85 14.40
N VAL A 164 0.42 -4.68 14.67
CA VAL A 164 0.94 -3.86 15.75
C VAL A 164 1.58 -2.59 15.17
N ASP A 165 1.67 -1.52 15.96
CA ASP A 165 2.45 -0.35 15.61
C ASP A 165 3.94 -0.70 15.57
N VAL A 166 4.66 -0.10 14.62
CA VAL A 166 6.10 -0.34 14.47
C VAL A 166 6.85 0.01 15.74
N TYR A 167 6.49 1.12 16.40
CA TYR A 167 7.17 1.56 17.62
C TYR A 167 6.92 0.59 18.78
N ASP A 168 5.68 0.14 18.96
CA ASP A 168 5.34 -0.84 20.00
C ASP A 168 6.05 -2.18 19.76
N TYR A 169 6.17 -2.58 18.49
CA TYR A 169 6.90 -3.77 18.09
C TYR A 169 8.42 -3.63 18.37
N GLU A 170 9.02 -2.50 18.06
CA GLU A 170 10.43 -2.23 18.31
C GLU A 170 10.69 -2.18 19.83
N GLU A 171 9.85 -1.48 20.61
CA GLU A 171 9.96 -1.39 22.07
C GLU A 171 9.88 -2.76 22.75
N GLU A 172 8.91 -3.58 22.33
CA GLU A 172 8.75 -4.94 22.88
C GLU A 172 9.93 -5.86 22.53
N ASN A 173 10.46 -5.75 21.31
CA ASN A 173 11.66 -6.50 20.92
C ASN A 173 12.90 -6.05 21.68
N ASP A 174 13.07 -4.74 21.90
CA ASP A 174 14.19 -4.20 22.68
C ASP A 174 14.14 -4.70 24.14
N ARG A 175 12.94 -4.78 24.73
CA ARG A 175 12.71 -5.32 26.06
C ARG A 175 13.17 -6.80 26.13
N VAL A 176 12.69 -7.62 25.20
CA VAL A 176 13.01 -9.06 25.18
C VAL A 176 14.49 -9.30 24.90
N LEU A 177 15.12 -8.52 24.03
CA LEU A 177 16.56 -8.59 23.79
C LEU A 177 17.38 -8.22 25.03
N ALA A 178 16.94 -7.22 25.81
CA ALA A 178 17.60 -6.86 27.08
C ALA A 178 17.49 -7.98 28.12
N GLU A 179 16.42 -8.76 28.09
CA GLU A 179 16.21 -9.96 28.93
C GLU A 179 16.95 -11.20 28.41
N GLY A 180 17.57 -11.14 27.21
CA GLY A 180 18.29 -12.23 26.57
C GLY A 180 17.40 -13.25 25.85
N GLY A 181 16.15 -12.90 25.56
CA GLY A 181 15.18 -13.71 24.83
C GLY A 181 15.28 -13.56 23.31
N THR A 182 14.42 -14.31 22.60
CA THR A 182 14.30 -14.28 21.14
C THR A 182 13.29 -13.22 20.70
N PRO A 183 13.67 -12.23 19.87
CA PRO A 183 12.74 -11.20 19.41
C PRO A 183 11.68 -11.75 18.45
N ALA A 184 10.53 -11.08 18.36
CA ALA A 184 9.52 -11.37 17.37
C ALA A 184 9.99 -10.97 15.96
N THR A 185 9.48 -11.67 14.94
CA THR A 185 9.68 -11.30 13.53
C THR A 185 8.38 -10.78 12.93
N ALA A 186 8.48 -9.75 12.11
CA ALA A 186 7.31 -9.12 11.49
C ALA A 186 7.60 -8.60 10.08
N LYS A 187 6.55 -8.48 9.27
CA LYS A 187 6.58 -7.84 7.95
C LYS A 187 5.82 -6.52 7.98
N ARG A 188 6.34 -5.52 7.27
CA ARG A 188 5.62 -4.26 7.06
C ARG A 188 4.27 -4.53 6.39
N ALA A 189 3.21 -3.95 6.94
CA ALA A 189 1.87 -4.03 6.39
C ALA A 189 1.51 -2.72 5.69
N LEU A 190 1.08 -2.80 4.45
CA LEU A 190 0.48 -1.67 3.76
C LEU A 190 -1.03 -1.66 4.03
N LEU A 191 -1.51 -0.61 4.67
CA LEU A 191 -2.93 -0.40 4.95
C LEU A 191 -3.47 0.73 4.08
N GLY A 192 -4.65 0.53 3.50
CA GLY A 192 -5.39 1.66 2.92
C GLY A 192 -5.78 2.67 4.00
N ILE A 193 -5.98 3.93 3.61
CA ILE A 193 -6.28 5.03 4.56
C ILE A 193 -7.48 4.74 5.46
N THR A 194 -8.53 4.14 4.92
CA THR A 194 -9.71 3.74 5.69
C THR A 194 -9.36 2.73 6.77
N LYS A 195 -8.60 1.67 6.42
CA LYS A 195 -8.16 0.65 7.38
C LYS A 195 -7.16 1.23 8.38
N ALA A 196 -6.26 2.12 7.95
CA ALA A 196 -5.32 2.78 8.85
C ALA A 196 -6.04 3.67 9.87
N ALA A 197 -7.09 4.40 9.45
CA ALA A 197 -7.91 5.23 10.34
C ALA A 197 -8.71 4.41 11.36
N LEU A 198 -9.14 3.19 11.00
CA LEU A 198 -9.84 2.28 11.92
C LEU A 198 -8.88 1.50 12.84
N SER A 199 -7.61 1.41 12.50
CA SER A 199 -6.58 0.69 13.25
C SER A 199 -5.77 1.59 14.19
N THR A 200 -6.30 2.75 14.57
CA THR A 200 -5.68 3.66 15.53
C THR A 200 -5.81 3.12 16.96
N ASP A 201 -4.92 3.55 17.85
CA ASP A 201 -4.92 3.12 19.26
C ASP A 201 -6.14 3.65 20.00
N SER A 202 -6.61 4.87 19.65
CA SER A 202 -7.85 5.44 20.18
C SER A 202 -9.07 4.81 19.53
N PHE A 203 -9.84 4.05 20.31
CA PHE A 203 -11.11 3.48 19.83
C PHE A 203 -12.19 4.55 19.67
N LEU A 204 -12.15 5.65 20.42
CA LEU A 204 -13.04 6.81 20.24
C LEU A 204 -12.83 7.47 18.88
N SER A 205 -11.58 7.70 18.52
CA SER A 205 -11.23 8.24 17.21
C SER A 205 -11.72 7.35 16.06
N SER A 206 -11.49 6.03 16.16
CA SER A 206 -11.98 5.04 15.20
C SER A 206 -13.51 5.02 15.11
N ALA A 207 -14.21 4.94 16.25
CA ALA A 207 -15.66 4.88 16.32
C ALA A 207 -16.34 6.12 15.73
N SER A 208 -15.71 7.28 15.86
CA SER A 208 -16.24 8.54 15.29
C SER A 208 -16.07 8.63 13.77
N PHE A 209 -15.29 7.75 13.16
CA PHE A 209 -15.04 7.75 11.72
C PHE A 209 -16.02 6.83 10.97
N GLN A 210 -15.99 5.53 11.23
CA GLN A 210 -16.85 4.51 10.60
C GLN A 210 -17.03 3.32 11.53
N GLU A 211 -18.02 2.47 11.24
CA GLU A 211 -18.26 1.19 11.94
C GLU A 211 -18.39 1.35 13.46
N THR A 212 -19.04 2.41 13.92
CA THR A 212 -19.15 2.78 15.34
C THR A 212 -19.52 1.62 16.26
N SER A 213 -20.59 0.88 15.94
CA SER A 213 -21.06 -0.23 16.77
C SER A 213 -20.02 -1.35 16.87
N ARG A 214 -19.38 -1.70 15.76
CA ARG A 214 -18.35 -2.74 15.72
C ARG A 214 -17.12 -2.35 16.54
N VAL A 215 -16.64 -1.12 16.35
CA VAL A 215 -15.46 -0.60 17.06
C VAL A 215 -15.70 -0.53 18.57
N LEU A 216 -16.85 -0.02 18.99
CA LEU A 216 -17.21 0.06 20.43
C LEU A 216 -17.41 -1.33 21.05
N THR A 217 -18.02 -2.26 20.32
CA THR A 217 -18.19 -3.64 20.79
C THR A 217 -16.84 -4.33 20.97
N ASP A 218 -15.93 -4.22 19.98
CA ASP A 218 -14.57 -4.79 20.08
C ASP A 218 -13.77 -4.16 21.22
N ALA A 219 -13.87 -2.84 21.39
CA ALA A 219 -13.20 -2.14 22.49
C ALA A 219 -13.72 -2.61 23.87
N ALA A 220 -15.04 -2.78 23.99
CA ALA A 220 -15.65 -3.27 25.24
C ALA A 220 -15.25 -4.72 25.54
N LEU A 221 -15.28 -5.61 24.53
CA LEU A 221 -14.90 -7.01 24.70
C LEU A 221 -13.43 -7.18 25.10
N ARG A 222 -12.55 -6.32 24.55
CA ARG A 222 -11.10 -6.35 24.86
C ARG A 222 -10.73 -5.52 26.09
N GLY A 223 -11.66 -4.81 26.71
CA GLY A 223 -11.39 -3.93 27.85
C GLY A 223 -10.40 -2.79 27.49
N LYS A 224 -10.46 -2.26 26.27
CA LYS A 224 -9.54 -1.21 25.82
C LYS A 224 -9.72 0.06 26.61
N VAL A 225 -8.60 0.72 26.93
CA VAL A 225 -8.57 2.04 27.58
C VAL A 225 -8.08 3.06 26.54
N ASP A 226 -8.82 4.16 26.38
CA ASP A 226 -8.42 5.28 25.56
C ASP A 226 -7.69 6.31 26.42
N HIS A 227 -6.45 6.60 26.08
CA HIS A 227 -5.61 7.53 26.84
C HIS A 227 -5.79 9.00 26.43
N LEU A 228 -6.70 9.29 25.49
CA LEU A 228 -7.03 10.64 25.02
C LEU A 228 -5.80 11.47 24.60
N LYS A 229 -4.87 10.83 23.91
CA LYS A 229 -3.60 11.49 23.49
C LYS A 229 -3.77 12.39 22.26
N GLY A 230 -4.74 12.10 21.40
CA GLY A 230 -4.95 12.83 20.15
C GLY A 230 -5.95 13.99 20.31
N LEU A 231 -6.05 14.80 19.25
CA LEU A 231 -6.98 15.92 19.26
C LEU A 231 -8.43 15.49 19.09
N LYS A 232 -8.68 14.44 18.30
CA LYS A 232 -10.03 14.01 17.93
C LYS A 232 -10.80 13.45 19.13
N GLU A 233 -10.21 12.56 19.88
CA GLU A 233 -10.78 11.99 21.10
C GLU A 233 -11.04 13.04 22.18
N ASN A 234 -10.13 14.03 22.32
CA ASN A 234 -10.30 15.15 23.25
C ASN A 234 -11.41 16.13 22.84
N VAL A 235 -11.76 16.17 21.56
CA VAL A 235 -12.89 17.01 21.08
C VAL A 235 -14.22 16.28 21.26
N ILE A 236 -14.21 14.94 21.27
CA ILE A 236 -15.42 14.13 21.42
C ILE A 236 -15.92 14.13 22.88
N ILE A 237 -14.99 14.12 23.83
CA ILE A 237 -15.29 14.14 25.28
C ILE A 237 -15.34 15.58 25.79
#